data_f0d2feec1ae0ade32d1e95a297e651d5
#
_entry.id   f0d2feec1ae0ade32d1e95a297e651d5
#
_cell.length_a   1.000
_cell.length_b   1.000
_cell.length_c   1.000
_cell.angle_alpha   90.00
_cell.angle_beta   90.00
_cell.angle_gamma   90.00
#
_symmetry.space_group_name_H-M   'P 1'
#
loop_
_entity.id
_entity.type
_entity.pdbx_description
1 polymer ?
#
loop_
_entity_poly.entity_id
_entity_poly.type
_entity_poly.pdbx_seq_one_letter_code
_entity_poly.pdbx_strand_id
1 'polypeptide(L)'
;MTITKTRDLAKSRNAGQRRSRGRPQARPDDETRAVLLDAARAEFAANGYGATAMEAVARRAGLSTKTLYRLIPTKAALFEAMITDRLDRLASGVRLRACDGTDIAASLSEALIICGELMLDADVIALQRMILSEAETFPDIAATFHDKAIRRTERTLATWLKAAHQRGVIQITDATTAAGMLLGMLAFQPQRAVLFGHALPPTRPELARRAKKCAALFLRGCEAAP
;
A
#
# COMPACT_ATOMS: atom_id res chain seq x y z
N MET A 1 56.47 -73.92 18.05
CA MET A 1 55.68 -73.83 19.30
C MET A 1 54.75 -72.62 19.17
N THR A 2 53.60 -72.90 18.83
CA THR A 2 52.42 -73.06 19.67
C THR A 2 51.71 -71.71 19.91
N ILE A 3 50.64 -71.62 19.34
CA ILE A 3 49.22 -71.59 19.73
C ILE A 3 48.71 -70.15 19.83
N THR A 4 47.68 -69.76 19.25
CA THR A 4 46.24 -69.94 19.20
C THR A 4 45.57 -68.58 19.30
N LYS A 5 44.82 -68.15 18.30
CA LYS A 5 43.37 -67.98 18.27
C LYS A 5 42.76 -67.05 19.32
N THR A 6 42.15 -65.99 18.93
CA THR A 6 40.71 -65.94 19.06
C THR A 6 40.12 -64.78 18.25
N ARG A 7 39.09 -65.04 17.47
CA ARG A 7 38.11 -64.21 16.83
C ARG A 7 37.26 -63.53 17.91
N ASP A 8 36.97 -62.22 17.76
CA ASP A 8 35.68 -61.77 18.23
C ASP A 8 35.10 -60.69 17.32
N LEU A 9 33.91 -60.99 16.89
CA LEU A 9 33.05 -60.20 15.99
C LEU A 9 32.27 -59.22 16.85
N ALA A 10 32.55 -57.97 16.72
CA ALA A 10 31.66 -56.96 17.22
C ALA A 10 30.84 -56.31 16.04
N LYS A 11 29.63 -56.81 15.89
CA LYS A 11 28.58 -56.20 15.05
C LYS A 11 28.26 -54.83 15.58
N SER A 12 28.76 -53.76 14.92
CA SER A 12 28.24 -52.42 15.11
C SER A 12 26.88 -52.31 14.43
N ARG A 13 25.85 -52.25 15.25
CA ARG A 13 24.47 -51.94 14.85
C ARG A 13 24.41 -50.51 14.43
N ASN A 14 24.33 -50.28 13.13
CA ASN A 14 24.00 -48.98 12.55
C ASN A 14 22.53 -48.69 12.85
N ALA A 15 22.28 -48.02 13.97
CA ALA A 15 20.97 -47.48 14.33
C ALA A 15 20.66 -46.30 13.41
N GLY A 16 19.91 -46.55 12.37
CA GLY A 16 19.40 -45.50 11.48
C GLY A 16 18.68 -44.41 12.25
N GLN A 17 19.32 -43.30 12.38
CA GLN A 17 18.72 -42.06 12.86
C GLN A 17 17.63 -41.63 11.86
N ARG A 18 16.39 -42.07 12.14
CA ARG A 18 15.21 -41.51 11.48
C ARG A 18 15.20 -40.00 11.77
N ARG A 19 15.66 -39.20 10.80
CA ARG A 19 15.42 -37.77 10.80
C ARG A 19 13.92 -37.59 10.84
N SER A 20 13.38 -37.14 11.98
CA SER A 20 12.02 -36.69 12.10
C SER A 20 11.85 -35.55 11.09
N ARG A 21 10.98 -35.75 10.12
CA ARG A 21 10.52 -34.63 9.29
C ARG A 21 9.80 -33.66 10.22
N GLY A 22 10.54 -32.69 10.75
CA GLY A 22 9.97 -31.60 11.50
C GLY A 22 8.88 -30.98 10.65
N ARG A 23 7.72 -30.75 11.25
CA ARG A 23 6.64 -29.96 10.65
C ARG A 23 7.26 -28.66 10.13
N PRO A 24 7.05 -28.27 8.86
CA PRO A 24 7.58 -27.01 8.34
C PRO A 24 7.28 -25.92 9.33
N GLN A 25 8.30 -25.14 9.69
CA GLN A 25 8.15 -24.04 10.66
C GLN A 25 7.04 -23.13 10.14
N ALA A 26 5.97 -22.99 10.92
CA ALA A 26 4.84 -22.17 10.52
C ALA A 26 5.36 -20.73 10.33
N ARG A 27 5.10 -20.15 9.17
CA ARG A 27 5.41 -18.72 8.95
C ARG A 27 4.74 -17.89 10.04
N PRO A 28 5.39 -16.81 10.51
CA PRO A 28 4.74 -15.82 11.35
C PRO A 28 3.44 -15.33 10.70
N ASP A 29 2.46 -15.00 11.51
CA ASP A 29 1.15 -14.55 11.01
C ASP A 29 1.27 -13.29 10.14
N ASP A 30 2.20 -12.39 10.44
CA ASP A 30 2.45 -11.17 9.65
C ASP A 30 2.98 -11.48 8.25
N GLU A 31 3.95 -12.40 8.12
CA GLU A 31 4.45 -12.85 6.82
C GLU A 31 3.37 -13.58 6.02
N THR A 32 2.59 -14.40 6.71
CA THR A 32 1.47 -15.14 6.11
C THR A 32 0.40 -14.16 5.61
N ARG A 33 0.11 -13.11 6.39
CA ARG A 33 -0.82 -12.05 6.02
C ARG A 33 -0.32 -11.28 4.79
N ALA A 34 0.95 -10.91 4.73
CA ALA A 34 1.53 -10.22 3.58
C ALA A 34 1.37 -11.03 2.28
N VAL A 35 1.66 -12.33 2.31
CA VAL A 35 1.47 -13.23 1.14
C VAL A 35 0.00 -13.31 0.72
N LEU A 36 -0.94 -13.33 1.68
CA LEU A 36 -2.37 -13.31 1.38
C LEU A 36 -2.80 -12.00 0.70
N LEU A 37 -2.30 -10.85 1.16
CA LEU A 37 -2.64 -9.56 0.59
C LEU A 37 -2.07 -9.39 -0.83
N ASP A 38 -0.88 -9.89 -1.11
CA ASP A 38 -0.30 -9.90 -2.45
C ASP A 38 -1.08 -10.82 -3.40
N ALA A 39 -1.50 -12.00 -2.93
CA ALA A 39 -2.37 -12.89 -3.69
C ALA A 39 -3.75 -12.29 -3.96
N ALA A 40 -4.35 -11.61 -2.96
CA ALA A 40 -5.64 -10.93 -3.09
C ALA A 40 -5.56 -9.81 -4.14
N ARG A 41 -4.50 -9.01 -4.13
CA ARG A 41 -4.27 -7.96 -5.14
C ARG A 41 -4.27 -8.53 -6.55
N ALA A 42 -3.55 -9.62 -6.76
CA ALA A 42 -3.48 -10.27 -8.06
C ALA A 42 -4.83 -10.88 -8.49
N GLU A 43 -5.59 -11.49 -7.56
CA GLU A 43 -6.92 -12.05 -7.86
C GLU A 43 -7.94 -10.95 -8.16
N PHE A 44 -8.00 -9.89 -7.36
CA PHE A 44 -8.91 -8.76 -7.62
C PHE A 44 -8.58 -8.04 -8.93
N ALA A 45 -7.30 -7.87 -9.24
CA ALA A 45 -6.89 -7.26 -10.49
C ALA A 45 -7.25 -8.10 -11.72
N ALA A 46 -7.18 -9.43 -11.61
CA ALA A 46 -7.46 -10.34 -12.74
C ALA A 46 -8.96 -10.58 -12.95
N ASN A 47 -9.74 -10.69 -11.86
CA ASN A 47 -11.11 -11.20 -11.89
C ASN A 47 -12.16 -10.17 -11.44
N GLY A 48 -11.74 -9.03 -10.91
CA GLY A 48 -12.63 -8.08 -10.24
C GLY A 48 -12.97 -8.51 -8.81
N TYR A 49 -13.69 -7.65 -8.09
CA TYR A 49 -14.07 -7.94 -6.71
C TYR A 49 -15.16 -9.01 -6.66
N GLY A 50 -16.23 -8.87 -7.46
CA GLY A 50 -17.39 -9.77 -7.44
C GLY A 50 -17.01 -11.23 -7.67
N ALA A 51 -16.26 -11.49 -8.74
CA ALA A 51 -15.90 -12.86 -9.15
C ALA A 51 -14.75 -13.49 -8.37
N THR A 52 -14.00 -12.71 -7.57
CA THR A 52 -12.91 -13.25 -6.76
C THR A 52 -13.45 -14.10 -5.61
N ALA A 53 -13.06 -15.38 -5.55
CA ALA A 53 -13.36 -16.29 -4.46
C ALA A 53 -12.21 -16.30 -3.44
N MET A 54 -12.53 -16.40 -2.14
CA MET A 54 -11.55 -16.50 -1.05
C MET A 54 -10.64 -17.73 -1.19
N GLU A 55 -11.21 -18.82 -1.70
CA GLU A 55 -10.50 -20.07 -1.99
C GLU A 55 -9.44 -19.90 -3.09
N ALA A 56 -9.73 -19.07 -4.10
CA ALA A 56 -8.77 -18.75 -5.17
C ALA A 56 -7.58 -17.95 -4.61
N VAL A 57 -7.86 -17.00 -3.72
CA VAL A 57 -6.82 -16.23 -3.03
C VAL A 57 -5.95 -17.14 -2.16
N ALA A 58 -6.54 -18.04 -1.36
CA ALA A 58 -5.80 -18.99 -0.54
C ALA A 58 -4.90 -19.90 -1.40
N ARG A 59 -5.44 -20.42 -2.50
CA ARG A 59 -4.71 -21.27 -3.45
C ARG A 59 -3.54 -20.52 -4.08
N ARG A 60 -3.74 -19.29 -4.54
CA ARG A 60 -2.68 -18.43 -5.10
C ARG A 60 -1.60 -18.14 -4.07
N ALA A 61 -1.96 -17.92 -2.82
CA ALA A 61 -1.04 -17.70 -1.71
C ALA A 61 -0.27 -18.97 -1.28
N GLY A 62 -0.66 -20.15 -1.77
CA GLY A 62 -0.11 -21.43 -1.33
C GLY A 62 -0.50 -21.78 0.12
N LEU A 63 -1.68 -21.34 0.56
CA LEU A 63 -2.18 -21.49 1.92
C LEU A 63 -3.50 -22.24 1.95
N SER A 64 -3.82 -22.83 3.12
CA SER A 64 -5.12 -23.44 3.32
C SER A 64 -6.21 -22.35 3.49
N THR A 65 -7.43 -22.66 3.05
CA THR A 65 -8.60 -21.79 3.30
C THR A 65 -8.84 -21.58 4.79
N LYS A 66 -8.58 -22.58 5.62
CA LYS A 66 -8.63 -22.45 7.08
C LYS A 66 -7.67 -21.40 7.62
N THR A 67 -6.44 -21.33 7.07
CA THR A 67 -5.46 -20.32 7.45
C THR A 67 -5.93 -18.92 7.03
N LEU A 68 -6.46 -18.79 5.81
CA LEU A 68 -6.98 -17.53 5.31
C LEU A 68 -8.13 -17.03 6.20
N TYR A 69 -9.18 -17.85 6.43
CA TYR A 69 -10.33 -17.43 7.23
C TYR A 69 -9.99 -17.16 8.70
N ARG A 70 -8.95 -17.81 9.24
CA ARG A 70 -8.44 -17.50 10.59
C ARG A 70 -7.82 -16.09 10.67
N LEU A 71 -7.12 -15.67 9.62
CA LEU A 71 -6.42 -14.37 9.59
C LEU A 71 -7.32 -13.24 9.08
N ILE A 72 -8.19 -13.55 8.13
CA ILE A 72 -9.03 -12.58 7.44
C ILE A 72 -10.39 -13.24 7.17
N PRO A 73 -11.42 -12.91 7.98
CA PRO A 73 -12.65 -13.69 8.02
C PRO A 73 -13.58 -13.47 6.82
N THR A 74 -13.46 -12.35 6.10
CA THR A 74 -14.38 -12.00 5.01
C THR A 74 -13.64 -11.39 3.81
N LYS A 75 -14.27 -11.43 2.63
CA LYS A 75 -13.75 -10.79 1.42
C LYS A 75 -13.64 -9.26 1.59
N ALA A 76 -14.60 -8.64 2.28
CA ALA A 76 -14.55 -7.22 2.60
C ALA A 76 -13.36 -6.88 3.51
N ALA A 77 -13.11 -7.67 4.55
CA ALA A 77 -11.95 -7.50 5.43
C ALA A 77 -10.62 -7.71 4.67
N LEU A 78 -10.59 -8.63 3.70
CA LEU A 78 -9.43 -8.86 2.85
C LEU A 78 -9.16 -7.65 1.94
N PHE A 79 -10.21 -7.09 1.35
CA PHE A 79 -10.14 -5.91 0.52
C PHE A 79 -9.65 -4.68 1.32
N GLU A 80 -10.24 -4.43 2.51
CA GLU A 80 -9.82 -3.36 3.41
C GLU A 80 -8.35 -3.51 3.84
N ALA A 81 -7.95 -4.73 4.22
CA ALA A 81 -6.59 -5.01 4.64
C ALA A 81 -5.58 -4.79 3.50
N MET A 82 -5.94 -5.17 2.26
CA MET A 82 -5.12 -4.96 1.07
C MET A 82 -4.90 -3.46 0.79
N ILE A 83 -5.96 -2.65 0.87
CA ILE A 83 -5.86 -1.19 0.70
C ILE A 83 -4.98 -0.59 1.79
N THR A 84 -5.21 -0.95 3.04
CA THR A 84 -4.47 -0.41 4.19
C THR A 84 -2.99 -0.76 4.10
N ASP A 85 -2.65 -2.02 3.82
CA ASP A 85 -1.27 -2.47 3.64
C ASP A 85 -0.54 -1.69 2.52
N ARG A 86 -1.21 -1.48 1.37
CA ARG A 86 -0.61 -0.71 0.27
C ARG A 86 -0.31 0.72 0.69
N LEU A 87 -1.24 1.37 1.37
CA LEU A 87 -1.06 2.73 1.87
C LEU A 87 0.04 2.80 2.94
N ASP A 88 0.11 1.83 3.83
CA ASP A 88 1.14 1.79 4.88
C ASP A 88 2.54 1.56 4.30
N ARG A 89 2.69 0.69 3.32
CA ARG A 89 3.97 0.50 2.60
C ARG A 89 4.43 1.78 1.90
N LEU A 90 3.52 2.51 1.26
CA LEU A 90 3.83 3.77 0.62
C LEU A 90 4.10 4.89 1.64
N ALA A 91 3.35 4.92 2.74
CA ALA A 91 3.55 5.91 3.81
C ALA A 91 4.79 5.64 4.67
N SER A 92 5.19 4.37 4.86
CA SER A 92 6.39 4.04 5.65
C SER A 92 7.70 4.48 4.98
N GLY A 93 7.71 4.58 3.65
CA GLY A 93 8.83 5.16 2.90
C GLY A 93 8.92 6.68 3.00
N VAL A 94 7.87 7.34 3.49
CA VAL A 94 7.75 8.78 3.40
C VAL A 94 7.03 9.35 4.62
N ARG A 95 7.78 9.77 5.60
CA ARG A 95 7.29 10.75 6.56
C ARG A 95 7.31 12.10 5.85
N LEU A 96 6.13 12.76 5.72
CA LEU A 96 6.09 14.17 5.38
C LEU A 96 7.01 14.89 6.37
N ARG A 97 8.18 15.35 5.89
CA ARG A 97 9.09 16.08 6.74
C ARG A 97 8.36 17.29 7.29
N ALA A 98 8.53 17.52 8.58
CA ALA A 98 8.06 18.75 9.16
C ALA A 98 8.67 19.90 8.35
N CYS A 99 7.86 20.91 8.07
CA CYS A 99 8.34 22.12 7.40
C CYS A 99 9.31 22.82 8.35
N ASP A 100 10.61 22.72 8.12
CA ASP A 100 11.64 23.31 9.00
C ASP A 100 11.79 24.83 8.81
N GLY A 101 10.87 25.44 8.04
CA GLY A 101 10.72 26.89 7.97
C GLY A 101 11.60 27.62 6.95
N THR A 102 12.58 26.96 6.34
CA THR A 102 13.52 27.63 5.44
C THR A 102 13.07 27.71 3.98
N ASP A 103 12.31 26.72 3.48
CA ASP A 103 11.74 26.75 2.11
C ASP A 103 10.39 25.99 2.10
N ILE A 104 9.32 26.75 2.27
CA ILE A 104 7.96 26.21 2.25
C ILE A 104 7.60 25.65 0.87
N ALA A 105 8.10 26.23 -0.22
CA ALA A 105 7.78 25.78 -1.57
C ALA A 105 8.40 24.43 -1.88
N ALA A 106 9.67 24.23 -1.46
CA ALA A 106 10.33 22.93 -1.58
C ALA A 106 9.63 21.89 -0.70
N SER A 107 9.33 22.21 0.56
CA SER A 107 8.65 21.30 1.50
C SER A 107 7.25 20.89 1.02
N LEU A 108 6.45 21.82 0.50
CA LEU A 108 5.14 21.55 -0.07
C LEU A 108 5.25 20.71 -1.35
N SER A 109 6.24 21.02 -2.22
CA SER A 109 6.47 20.24 -3.43
C SER A 109 6.82 18.79 -3.11
N GLU A 110 7.64 18.54 -2.10
CA GLU A 110 7.99 17.20 -1.63
C GLU A 110 6.76 16.45 -1.09
N ALA A 111 5.95 17.11 -0.25
CA ALA A 111 4.70 16.55 0.25
C ALA A 111 3.76 16.15 -0.90
N LEU A 112 3.65 16.99 -1.92
CA LEU A 112 2.82 16.72 -3.10
C LEU A 112 3.39 15.58 -3.97
N ILE A 113 4.71 15.47 -4.13
CA ILE A 113 5.32 14.34 -4.85
C ILE A 113 4.90 13.02 -4.20
N ILE A 114 4.98 12.95 -2.88
CA ILE A 114 4.60 11.78 -2.10
C ILE A 114 3.12 11.42 -2.29
N CYS A 115 2.23 12.40 -2.14
CA CYS A 115 0.81 12.18 -2.38
C CYS A 115 0.54 11.74 -3.83
N GLY A 116 1.24 12.33 -4.79
CA GLY A 116 1.11 12.00 -6.19
C GLY A 116 1.63 10.61 -6.56
N GLU A 117 2.75 10.18 -6.00
CA GLU A 117 3.27 8.81 -6.16
C GLU A 117 2.25 7.78 -5.65
N LEU A 118 1.56 8.08 -4.56
CA LEU A 118 0.48 7.22 -4.06
C LEU A 118 -0.74 7.24 -4.98
N MET A 119 -1.23 8.41 -5.36
CA MET A 119 -2.50 8.57 -6.10
C MET A 119 -2.40 8.11 -7.55
N LEU A 120 -1.22 8.22 -8.16
CA LEU A 120 -0.96 7.92 -9.57
C LEU A 120 -0.19 6.60 -9.77
N ASP A 121 -0.04 5.80 -8.71
CA ASP A 121 0.50 4.46 -8.78
C ASP A 121 -0.36 3.57 -9.68
N ALA A 122 0.27 2.78 -10.54
CA ALA A 122 -0.43 1.95 -11.53
C ALA A 122 -1.43 0.97 -10.91
N ASP A 123 -1.05 0.34 -9.79
CA ASP A 123 -1.91 -0.61 -9.10
C ASP A 123 -3.09 0.10 -8.42
N VAL A 124 -2.87 1.30 -7.87
CA VAL A 124 -3.94 2.13 -7.29
C VAL A 124 -4.94 2.57 -8.35
N ILE A 125 -4.47 2.96 -9.53
CA ILE A 125 -5.35 3.32 -10.66
C ILE A 125 -6.10 2.09 -11.19
N ALA A 126 -5.45 0.94 -11.30
CA ALA A 126 -6.14 -0.31 -11.69
C ALA A 126 -7.22 -0.69 -10.66
N LEU A 127 -6.93 -0.54 -9.38
CA LEU A 127 -7.90 -0.75 -8.30
C LEU A 127 -9.08 0.23 -8.40
N GLN A 128 -8.83 1.51 -8.66
CA GLN A 128 -9.88 2.50 -8.87
C GLN A 128 -10.79 2.14 -10.06
N ARG A 129 -10.20 1.68 -11.17
CA ARG A 129 -10.97 1.24 -12.34
C ARG A 129 -11.90 0.08 -11.99
N MET A 130 -11.40 -0.91 -11.26
CA MET A 130 -12.21 -2.03 -10.78
C MET A 130 -13.34 -1.55 -9.86
N ILE A 131 -13.03 -0.68 -8.90
CA ILE A 131 -14.05 -0.14 -7.97
C ILE A 131 -15.14 0.60 -8.75
N LEU A 132 -14.78 1.47 -9.69
CA LEU A 132 -15.73 2.22 -10.49
C LEU A 132 -16.66 1.32 -11.32
N SER A 133 -16.16 0.18 -11.82
CA SER A 133 -16.98 -0.78 -12.59
C SER A 133 -17.93 -1.60 -11.72
N GLU A 134 -17.67 -1.74 -10.42
CA GLU A 134 -18.43 -2.62 -9.53
C GLU A 134 -19.13 -1.88 -8.38
N ALA A 135 -18.97 -0.57 -8.26
CA ALA A 135 -19.47 0.22 -7.14
C ALA A 135 -21.00 0.19 -6.97
N GLU A 136 -21.74 0.05 -8.06
CA GLU A 136 -23.21 -0.08 -8.01
C GLU A 136 -23.64 -1.42 -7.39
N THR A 137 -22.91 -2.50 -7.68
CA THR A 137 -23.19 -3.84 -7.16
C THR A 137 -22.64 -4.04 -5.74
N PHE A 138 -21.47 -3.45 -5.48
CA PHE A 138 -20.75 -3.58 -4.21
C PHE A 138 -20.38 -2.20 -3.64
N PRO A 139 -21.33 -1.42 -3.14
CA PRO A 139 -21.06 -0.04 -2.67
C PRO A 139 -20.06 0.01 -1.50
N ASP A 140 -19.95 -1.05 -0.72
CA ASP A 140 -19.02 -1.14 0.40
C ASP A 140 -17.54 -1.03 -0.02
N ILE A 141 -17.18 -1.51 -1.23
CA ILE A 141 -15.80 -1.38 -1.72
C ILE A 141 -15.46 0.07 -2.05
N ALA A 142 -16.42 0.80 -2.63
CA ALA A 142 -16.25 2.22 -2.92
C ALA A 142 -16.14 3.04 -1.63
N ALA A 143 -17.01 2.77 -0.64
CA ALA A 143 -16.94 3.41 0.68
C ALA A 143 -15.62 3.10 1.39
N THR A 144 -15.17 1.84 1.39
CA THR A 144 -13.89 1.44 1.98
C THR A 144 -12.72 2.15 1.31
N PHE A 145 -12.67 2.20 -0.01
CA PHE A 145 -11.60 2.89 -0.73
C PHE A 145 -11.61 4.39 -0.45
N HIS A 146 -12.77 5.01 -0.46
CA HIS A 146 -12.93 6.43 -0.13
C HIS A 146 -12.39 6.74 1.27
N ASP A 147 -12.79 5.97 2.28
CA ASP A 147 -12.41 6.24 3.66
C ASP A 147 -10.94 5.89 3.96
N LYS A 148 -10.46 4.76 3.46
CA LYS A 148 -9.12 4.25 3.78
C LYS A 148 -8.02 4.83 2.88
N ALA A 149 -8.34 5.21 1.64
CA ALA A 149 -7.36 5.75 0.71
C ALA A 149 -7.52 7.27 0.53
N ILE A 150 -8.66 7.73 0.01
CA ILE A 150 -8.84 9.12 -0.37
C ILE A 150 -8.78 10.02 0.85
N ARG A 151 -9.69 9.82 1.81
CA ARG A 151 -9.76 10.66 3.03
C ARG A 151 -8.48 10.57 3.88
N ARG A 152 -7.79 9.45 3.88
CA ARG A 152 -6.52 9.31 4.60
C ARG A 152 -5.44 10.19 3.98
N THR A 153 -5.33 10.20 2.65
CA THR A 153 -4.36 11.05 1.93
C THR A 153 -4.67 12.53 2.15
N GLU A 154 -5.94 12.93 2.04
CA GLU A 154 -6.40 14.28 2.33
C GLU A 154 -6.06 14.72 3.76
N ARG A 155 -6.38 13.91 4.76
CA ARG A 155 -6.07 14.19 6.17
C ARG A 155 -4.58 14.34 6.43
N THR A 156 -3.76 13.53 5.79
CA THR A 156 -2.30 13.60 5.94
C THR A 156 -1.77 14.94 5.45
N LEU A 157 -2.19 15.37 4.25
CA LEU A 157 -1.80 16.67 3.71
C LEU A 157 -2.43 17.83 4.51
N ALA A 158 -3.70 17.72 4.92
CA ALA A 158 -4.38 18.72 5.74
C ALA A 158 -3.66 18.93 7.10
N THR A 159 -3.20 17.86 7.72
CA THR A 159 -2.44 17.94 8.98
C THR A 159 -1.13 18.69 8.77
N TRP A 160 -0.43 18.43 7.66
CA TRP A 160 0.79 19.16 7.31
C TRP A 160 0.54 20.64 7.05
N LEU A 161 -0.50 20.97 6.28
CA LEU A 161 -0.91 22.35 5.99
C LEU A 161 -1.32 23.10 7.27
N LYS A 162 -2.08 22.46 8.15
CA LYS A 162 -2.46 23.03 9.45
C LYS A 162 -1.24 23.36 10.30
N ALA A 163 -0.25 22.48 10.33
CA ALA A 163 1.01 22.74 11.06
C ALA A 163 1.81 23.90 10.43
N ALA A 164 1.81 24.06 9.11
CA ALA A 164 2.44 25.19 8.43
C ALA A 164 1.71 26.52 8.73
N HIS A 165 0.37 26.51 8.74
CA HIS A 165 -0.45 27.65 9.13
C HIS A 165 -0.21 28.08 10.58
N GLN A 166 -0.20 27.13 11.52
CA GLN A 166 0.05 27.41 12.95
C GLN A 166 1.42 28.03 13.21
N ARG A 167 2.40 27.78 12.35
CA ARG A 167 3.73 28.42 12.40
C ARG A 167 3.79 29.76 11.67
N GLY A 168 2.68 30.22 11.11
CA GLY A 168 2.61 31.49 10.36
C GLY A 168 3.30 31.46 8.99
N VAL A 169 3.66 30.26 8.48
CA VAL A 169 4.38 30.12 7.20
C VAL A 169 3.45 30.28 6.01
N ILE A 170 2.18 29.92 6.16
CA ILE A 170 1.10 30.11 5.19
C ILE A 170 -0.16 30.61 5.90
N GLN A 171 -1.04 31.27 5.13
CA GLN A 171 -2.36 31.69 5.59
C GLN A 171 -3.42 30.85 4.88
N ILE A 172 -4.19 30.06 5.61
CA ILE A 172 -5.31 29.27 5.10
C ILE A 172 -6.46 29.28 6.11
N THR A 173 -7.69 29.28 5.61
CA THR A 173 -8.90 29.25 6.45
C THR A 173 -9.31 27.83 6.83
N ASP A 174 -9.21 26.89 5.88
CA ASP A 174 -9.56 25.48 6.06
C ASP A 174 -8.51 24.57 5.42
N ALA A 175 -7.76 23.86 6.26
CA ALA A 175 -6.72 22.96 5.84
C ALA A 175 -7.23 21.74 5.07
N THR A 176 -8.46 21.27 5.37
CA THR A 176 -9.05 20.12 4.69
C THR A 176 -9.43 20.47 3.27
N THR A 177 -10.14 21.58 3.08
CA THR A 177 -10.48 22.08 1.74
C THR A 177 -9.23 22.41 0.93
N ALA A 178 -8.23 23.05 1.53
CA ALA A 178 -6.96 23.36 0.88
C ALA A 178 -6.22 22.11 0.42
N ALA A 179 -6.20 21.06 1.24
CA ALA A 179 -5.61 19.77 0.87
C ALA A 179 -6.35 19.13 -0.32
N GLY A 180 -7.68 19.11 -0.29
CA GLY A 180 -8.48 18.58 -1.40
C GLY A 180 -8.23 19.32 -2.71
N MET A 181 -8.17 20.67 -2.68
CA MET A 181 -7.85 21.49 -3.85
C MET A 181 -6.44 21.21 -4.39
N LEU A 182 -5.44 21.11 -3.51
CA LEU A 182 -4.07 20.78 -3.89
C LEU A 182 -3.96 19.42 -4.54
N LEU A 183 -4.57 18.39 -3.94
CA LEU A 183 -4.58 17.03 -4.49
C LEU A 183 -5.33 16.97 -5.82
N GLY A 184 -6.42 17.72 -5.95
CA GLY A 184 -7.14 17.88 -7.22
C GLY A 184 -6.27 18.48 -8.32
N MET A 185 -5.60 19.61 -8.05
CA MET A 185 -4.65 20.23 -9.00
C MET A 185 -3.53 19.29 -9.40
N LEU A 186 -3.02 18.50 -8.44
CA LEU A 186 -1.93 17.57 -8.65
C LEU A 186 -2.33 16.38 -9.53
N ALA A 187 -3.41 15.70 -9.17
CA ALA A 187 -3.69 14.35 -9.65
C ALA A 187 -4.85 14.28 -10.65
N PHE A 188 -5.83 15.16 -10.60
CA PHE A 188 -7.10 15.01 -11.37
C PHE A 188 -6.88 14.77 -12.87
N GLN A 189 -6.11 15.63 -13.52
CA GLN A 189 -5.86 15.51 -14.96
C GLN A 189 -5.05 14.26 -15.33
N PRO A 190 -3.86 13.98 -14.75
CA PRO A 190 -3.08 12.79 -15.10
C PRO A 190 -3.79 11.50 -14.70
N GLN A 191 -4.50 11.47 -13.58
CA GLN A 191 -5.24 10.29 -13.15
C GLN A 191 -6.35 9.92 -14.15
N ARG A 192 -7.12 10.89 -14.64
CA ARG A 192 -8.14 10.66 -15.66
C ARG A 192 -7.53 10.17 -16.97
N ALA A 193 -6.41 10.75 -17.41
CA ALA A 193 -5.75 10.31 -18.62
C ALA A 193 -5.34 8.82 -18.53
N VAL A 194 -4.83 8.39 -17.37
CA VAL A 194 -4.45 6.99 -17.13
C VAL A 194 -5.71 6.10 -16.98
N LEU A 195 -6.72 6.54 -16.23
CA LEU A 195 -7.98 5.78 -16.06
C LEU A 195 -8.65 5.48 -17.40
N PHE A 196 -8.66 6.44 -18.32
CA PHE A 196 -9.25 6.27 -19.66
C PHE A 196 -8.30 5.66 -20.70
N GLY A 197 -7.09 5.26 -20.30
CA GLY A 197 -6.14 4.61 -21.19
C GLY A 197 -5.45 5.55 -22.19
N HIS A 198 -5.53 6.87 -21.99
CA HIS A 198 -4.90 7.88 -22.87
C HIS A 198 -3.43 8.18 -22.52
N ALA A 199 -2.97 7.77 -21.35
CA ALA A 199 -1.60 7.97 -20.91
C ALA A 199 -1.14 6.85 -19.98
N LEU A 200 0.17 6.74 -19.81
CA LEU A 200 0.78 5.97 -18.73
C LEU A 200 0.86 6.83 -17.45
N PRO A 201 0.99 6.20 -16.27
CA PRO A 201 1.27 6.94 -15.04
C PRO A 201 2.50 7.85 -15.24
N PRO A 202 2.46 9.09 -14.72
CA PRO A 202 3.58 10.00 -14.87
C PRO A 202 4.83 9.46 -14.19
N THR A 203 5.97 9.68 -14.79
CA THR A 203 7.27 9.40 -14.19
C THR A 203 7.51 10.34 -13.00
N ARG A 204 8.40 9.93 -12.08
CA ARG A 204 8.74 10.77 -10.92
C ARG A 204 9.22 12.18 -11.30
N PRO A 205 10.08 12.39 -12.35
CA PRO A 205 10.45 13.74 -12.79
C PRO A 205 9.26 14.57 -13.30
N GLU A 206 8.30 13.96 -14.01
CA GLU A 206 7.09 14.65 -14.49
C GLU A 206 6.20 15.06 -13.32
N LEU A 207 6.01 14.14 -12.36
CA LEU A 207 5.27 14.41 -11.14
C LEU A 207 5.92 15.52 -10.32
N ALA A 208 7.26 15.51 -10.17
CA ALA A 208 7.99 16.54 -9.46
C ALA A 208 7.84 17.93 -10.12
N ARG A 209 7.92 18.01 -11.46
CA ARG A 209 7.65 19.28 -12.18
C ARG A 209 6.24 19.78 -11.95
N ARG A 210 5.24 18.88 -11.93
CA ARG A 210 3.83 19.23 -11.67
C ARG A 210 3.64 19.66 -10.22
N ALA A 211 4.16 18.93 -9.25
CA ALA A 211 4.09 19.26 -7.83
C ALA A 211 4.68 20.65 -7.55
N LYS A 212 5.83 20.97 -8.12
CA LYS A 212 6.44 22.30 -8.01
C LYS A 212 5.53 23.41 -8.56
N LYS A 213 4.86 23.19 -9.69
CA LYS A 213 3.89 24.14 -10.25
C LYS A 213 2.67 24.30 -9.35
N CYS A 214 2.09 23.21 -8.85
CA CYS A 214 0.95 23.23 -7.93
C CYS A 214 1.31 23.97 -6.63
N ALA A 215 2.47 23.68 -6.04
CA ALA A 215 2.96 24.36 -4.83
C ALA A 215 3.10 25.88 -5.07
N ALA A 216 3.74 26.27 -6.17
CA ALA A 216 3.93 27.69 -6.50
C ALA A 216 2.59 28.42 -6.72
N LEU A 217 1.62 27.81 -7.40
CA LEU A 217 0.30 28.40 -7.61
C LEU A 217 -0.48 28.54 -6.30
N PHE A 218 -0.44 27.50 -5.47
CA PHE A 218 -1.12 27.49 -4.18
C PHE A 218 -0.55 28.54 -3.22
N LEU A 219 0.78 28.59 -3.08
CA LEU A 219 1.43 29.50 -2.14
C LEU A 219 1.20 30.97 -2.51
N ARG A 220 1.15 31.33 -3.79
CA ARG A 220 0.80 32.70 -4.23
C ARG A 220 -0.62 33.08 -3.84
N GLY A 221 -1.56 32.13 -3.79
CA GLY A 221 -2.92 32.34 -3.32
C GLY A 221 -3.07 32.37 -1.79
N CYS A 222 -2.03 31.97 -1.06
CA CYS A 222 -2.00 31.93 0.41
C CYS A 222 -1.11 33.03 1.01
N GLU A 223 -0.55 33.91 0.18
CA GLU A 223 0.15 35.10 0.66
C GLU A 223 -0.84 36.03 1.33
N ALA A 224 -0.47 36.56 2.50
CA ALA A 224 -1.27 37.60 3.13
C ALA A 224 -1.37 38.82 2.18
N ALA A 225 -2.57 39.35 2.04
CA ALA A 225 -2.71 40.66 1.38
C ALA A 225 -1.82 41.69 2.12
N PRO A 226 -1.11 42.54 1.40
CA PRO A 226 -0.23 43.55 1.98
C PRO A 226 -0.96 44.52 2.94
#